data_a6761a3f5ae60472d7195c77c11ef9be
#
_entry.id   a6761a3f5ae60472d7195c77c11ef9be
#
_cell.length_a   1.000
_cell.length_b   1.000
_cell.length_c   1.000
_cell.angle_alpha   90.00
_cell.angle_beta   90.00
_cell.angle_gamma   90.00
#
_symmetry.space_group_name_H-M   'P 1'
#
loop_
_entity.id
_entity.type
_entity.pdbx_description
1 polymer ?
#
loop_
_entity_poly.entity_id
_entity_poly.type
_entity_poly.pdbx_seq_one_letter_code
_entity_poly.pdbx_strand_id
1 'polypeptide(L)'
;MHGRFRNVYDDPLRADAYASLELVNTYYLAYRDLPTILTEHVRGTKALDFGCGTGRSTRFLRALGYDAVGVDIAESMVARARERDPSGEYHVVPVAEFDRFPAEAYSLVLSAFTFDNVATTARKVMLFRGLGRLITRGTGRIVSIVSSPEIYTHEWASFTTKDFPENRSASVGDTVRIVMLDVEDRRPVEDCFWTDAAYRDVYRRAGLDLLQAYRPLGSDTDPYDWVSETTIAPWAIYVLGRLE
;
A
#
# COMPACT_ATOMS: atom_id res chain seq x y z
N MET A 1 -1.54 24.84 14.25
CA MET A 1 -0.52 24.91 13.17
C MET A 1 -0.66 23.62 12.37
N HIS A 2 -1.12 23.71 11.13
CA HIS A 2 -1.24 22.53 10.26
C HIS A 2 0.18 22.21 9.78
N GLY A 3 0.78 21.15 10.32
CA GLY A 3 2.04 20.65 9.83
C GLY A 3 1.92 20.36 8.32
N ARG A 4 2.76 21.00 7.51
CA ARG A 4 2.87 20.66 6.09
C ARG A 4 3.23 19.17 6.00
N PHE A 5 2.39 18.38 5.36
CA PHE A 5 2.74 17.02 4.97
C PHE A 5 4.04 17.09 4.17
N ARG A 6 5.11 16.56 4.74
CA ARG A 6 6.40 16.44 4.05
C ARG A 6 6.46 15.03 3.49
N ASN A 7 6.42 14.94 2.17
CA ASN A 7 6.61 13.65 1.51
C ASN A 7 8.10 13.27 1.64
N VAL A 8 8.39 12.20 2.35
CA VAL A 8 9.77 11.72 2.55
C VAL A 8 10.45 11.31 1.24
N TYR A 9 9.69 11.04 0.20
CA TYR A 9 10.16 10.68 -1.15
C TYR A 9 10.48 11.88 -2.04
N ASP A 10 10.35 13.12 -1.54
CA ASP A 10 10.91 14.31 -2.21
C ASP A 10 12.46 14.34 -2.14
N ASP A 11 13.07 13.51 -1.28
CA ASP A 11 14.51 13.26 -1.24
C ASP A 11 14.90 12.29 -2.39
N PRO A 12 15.72 12.73 -3.40
CA PRO A 12 16.08 11.91 -4.55
C PRO A 12 16.80 10.59 -4.18
N LEU A 13 17.69 10.60 -3.17
CA LEU A 13 18.40 9.40 -2.73
C LEU A 13 17.44 8.37 -2.14
N ARG A 14 16.46 8.81 -1.36
CA ARG A 14 15.43 7.93 -0.81
C ARG A 14 14.49 7.39 -1.89
N ALA A 15 14.13 8.23 -2.85
CA ALA A 15 13.32 7.81 -3.99
C ALA A 15 14.07 6.79 -4.87
N ASP A 16 15.39 6.92 -5.05
CA ASP A 16 16.22 5.96 -5.78
C ASP A 16 16.36 4.63 -5.03
N ALA A 17 16.61 4.68 -3.72
CA ALA A 17 16.65 3.49 -2.88
C ALA A 17 15.31 2.73 -2.93
N TYR A 18 14.19 3.43 -2.76
CA TYR A 18 12.86 2.83 -2.86
C TYR A 18 12.56 2.30 -4.27
N ALA A 19 13.06 2.98 -5.31
CA ALA A 19 12.91 2.54 -6.69
C ALA A 19 13.63 1.21 -6.97
N SER A 20 14.72 0.90 -6.26
CA SER A 20 15.47 -0.36 -6.42
C SER A 20 14.81 -1.55 -5.72
N LEU A 21 13.79 -1.32 -4.87
CA LEU A 21 13.08 -2.40 -4.17
C LEU A 21 12.39 -3.32 -5.16
N GLU A 22 12.67 -4.60 -5.03
CA GLU A 22 12.00 -5.68 -5.73
C GLU A 22 10.92 -6.35 -4.86
N LEU A 23 10.19 -7.30 -5.43
CA LEU A 23 9.20 -8.11 -4.70
C LEU A 23 9.88 -9.32 -4.06
N VAL A 24 10.88 -9.06 -3.20
CA VAL A 24 11.70 -10.08 -2.53
C VAL A 24 11.50 -10.05 -1.02
N ASN A 25 11.96 -11.08 -0.34
CA ASN A 25 11.92 -11.19 1.12
C ASN A 25 10.52 -10.86 1.67
N THR A 26 10.41 -10.07 2.73
CA THR A 26 9.14 -9.74 3.37
C THR A 26 8.11 -9.12 2.38
N TYR A 27 8.56 -8.34 1.38
CA TYR A 27 7.68 -7.79 0.35
C TYR A 27 7.06 -8.85 -0.57
N TYR A 28 7.73 -10.00 -0.77
CA TYR A 28 7.18 -11.13 -1.53
C TYR A 28 5.81 -11.56 -1.00
N LEU A 29 5.64 -11.61 0.31
CA LEU A 29 4.37 -12.01 0.94
C LEU A 29 3.21 -11.07 0.64
N ALA A 30 3.49 -9.78 0.40
CA ALA A 30 2.45 -8.81 0.02
C ALA A 30 1.87 -9.07 -1.38
N TYR A 31 2.65 -9.71 -2.27
CA TYR A 31 2.29 -9.88 -3.69
C TYR A 31 2.07 -11.32 -4.11
N ARG A 32 2.65 -12.30 -3.40
CA ARG A 32 2.56 -13.74 -3.73
C ARG A 32 1.12 -14.20 -3.97
N ASP A 33 0.22 -13.82 -3.08
CA ASP A 33 -1.15 -14.31 -3.09
C ASP A 33 -2.10 -13.39 -3.87
N LEU A 34 -1.65 -12.19 -4.29
CA LEU A 34 -2.49 -11.23 -5.01
C LEU A 34 -3.13 -11.78 -6.30
N PRO A 35 -2.44 -12.57 -7.15
CA PRO A 35 -3.08 -13.11 -8.35
C PRO A 35 -4.33 -13.94 -8.03
N THR A 36 -4.26 -14.76 -6.98
CA THR A 36 -5.41 -15.56 -6.52
C THR A 36 -6.51 -14.67 -5.93
N ILE A 37 -6.14 -13.74 -5.04
CA ILE A 37 -7.07 -12.79 -4.42
C ILE A 37 -7.79 -11.96 -5.49
N LEU A 38 -7.06 -11.44 -6.48
CA LEU A 38 -7.66 -10.65 -7.55
C LEU A 38 -8.58 -11.48 -8.42
N THR A 39 -8.21 -12.72 -8.77
CA THR A 39 -9.06 -13.63 -9.54
C THR A 39 -10.36 -13.97 -8.80
N GLU A 40 -10.30 -14.13 -7.50
CA GLU A 40 -11.45 -14.45 -6.66
C GLU A 40 -12.43 -13.28 -6.55
N HIS A 41 -11.92 -12.07 -6.36
CA HIS A 41 -12.75 -10.92 -5.95
C HIS A 41 -13.04 -9.90 -7.06
N VAL A 42 -12.20 -9.79 -8.09
CA VAL A 42 -12.30 -8.75 -9.11
C VAL A 42 -12.90 -9.29 -10.40
N ARG A 43 -13.81 -8.52 -10.99
CA ARG A 43 -14.40 -8.81 -12.30
C ARG A 43 -14.13 -7.64 -13.25
N GLY A 44 -13.43 -7.92 -14.36
CA GLY A 44 -12.95 -6.92 -15.31
C GLY A 44 -11.48 -6.57 -15.11
N THR A 45 -10.95 -5.75 -16.00
CA THR A 45 -9.50 -5.50 -16.12
C THR A 45 -9.08 -4.06 -15.88
N LYS A 46 -10.02 -3.10 -15.81
CA LYS A 46 -9.67 -1.69 -15.63
C LYS A 46 -9.26 -1.42 -14.18
N ALA A 47 -8.01 -1.02 -13.97
CA ALA A 47 -7.44 -0.84 -12.65
C ALA A 47 -6.82 0.55 -12.44
N LEU A 48 -6.94 1.06 -11.21
CA LEU A 48 -6.22 2.23 -10.72
C LEU A 48 -5.27 1.77 -9.60
N ASP A 49 -3.99 2.11 -9.72
CA ASP A 49 -2.98 1.91 -8.67
C ASP A 49 -2.77 3.22 -7.93
N PHE A 50 -3.36 3.33 -6.74
CA PHE A 50 -3.38 4.54 -5.92
C PHE A 50 -2.17 4.60 -4.99
N GLY A 51 -1.31 5.60 -5.19
CA GLY A 51 -0.02 5.71 -4.52
C GLY A 51 1.00 4.76 -5.14
N CYS A 52 1.08 4.76 -6.48
CA CYS A 52 1.88 3.81 -7.25
C CYS A 52 3.39 3.94 -7.05
N GLY A 53 3.85 5.06 -6.45
CA GLY A 53 5.27 5.33 -6.27
C GLY A 53 6.03 5.23 -7.60
N THR A 54 7.07 4.40 -7.62
CA THR A 54 7.89 4.13 -8.82
C THR A 54 7.27 3.10 -9.78
N GLY A 55 5.97 2.81 -9.64
CA GLY A 55 5.19 1.99 -10.56
C GLY A 55 5.35 0.47 -10.38
N ARG A 56 5.91 -0.01 -9.26
CA ARG A 56 6.11 -1.45 -9.00
C ARG A 56 4.78 -2.21 -9.02
N SER A 57 3.79 -1.75 -8.27
CA SER A 57 2.44 -2.33 -8.21
C SER A 57 1.68 -2.17 -9.53
N THR A 58 1.86 -1.05 -10.24
CA THR A 58 1.25 -0.85 -11.56
C THR A 58 1.78 -1.86 -12.58
N ARG A 59 3.12 -2.04 -12.66
CA ARG A 59 3.74 -3.05 -13.54
C ARG A 59 3.29 -4.46 -13.19
N PHE A 60 3.16 -4.76 -11.89
CA PHE A 60 2.65 -6.05 -11.42
C PHE A 60 1.22 -6.29 -11.92
N LEU A 61 0.31 -5.31 -11.78
CA LEU A 61 -1.06 -5.42 -12.29
C LEU A 61 -1.09 -5.61 -13.82
N ARG A 62 -0.25 -4.85 -14.55
CA ARG A 62 -0.15 -4.98 -16.02
C ARG A 62 0.34 -6.37 -16.44
N ALA A 63 1.30 -6.93 -15.72
CA ALA A 63 1.78 -8.30 -15.96
C ALA A 63 0.68 -9.35 -15.72
N LEU A 64 -0.31 -9.08 -14.87
CA LEU A 64 -1.49 -9.89 -14.66
C LEU A 64 -2.61 -9.65 -15.69
N GLY A 65 -2.40 -8.75 -16.65
CA GLY A 65 -3.37 -8.46 -17.71
C GLY A 65 -4.36 -7.34 -17.39
N TYR A 66 -4.14 -6.55 -16.33
CA TYR A 66 -4.96 -5.38 -16.05
C TYR A 66 -4.55 -4.19 -16.94
N ASP A 67 -5.56 -3.43 -17.37
CA ASP A 67 -5.40 -2.08 -17.92
C ASP A 67 -5.25 -1.12 -16.73
N ALA A 68 -4.01 -0.98 -16.25
CA ALA A 68 -3.69 -0.32 -15.01
C ALA A 68 -3.05 1.06 -15.25
N VAL A 69 -3.62 2.06 -14.58
CA VAL A 69 -3.10 3.43 -14.49
C VAL A 69 -2.55 3.68 -13.10
N GLY A 70 -1.29 4.13 -13.00
CA GLY A 70 -0.64 4.49 -11.75
C GLY A 70 -0.81 5.97 -11.43
N VAL A 71 -1.15 6.29 -10.17
CA VAL A 71 -1.24 7.67 -9.69
C VAL A 71 -0.47 7.85 -8.40
N ASP A 72 0.25 8.95 -8.28
CA ASP A 72 0.96 9.33 -7.07
C ASP A 72 0.97 10.85 -6.90
N ILE A 73 1.20 11.32 -5.67
CA ILE A 73 1.34 12.75 -5.36
C ILE A 73 2.75 13.28 -5.62
N ALA A 74 3.74 12.39 -5.64
CA ALA A 74 5.16 12.72 -5.77
C ALA A 74 5.59 12.74 -7.24
N GLU A 75 5.92 13.91 -7.76
CA GLU A 75 6.39 14.07 -9.15
C GLU A 75 7.67 13.26 -9.40
N SER A 76 8.61 13.24 -8.43
CA SER A 76 9.84 12.45 -8.49
C SER A 76 9.58 10.95 -8.64
N MET A 77 8.57 10.42 -7.95
CA MET A 77 8.20 9.01 -8.02
C MET A 77 7.57 8.66 -9.36
N VAL A 78 6.65 9.51 -9.84
CA VAL A 78 5.99 9.32 -11.15
C VAL A 78 7.00 9.44 -12.30
N ALA A 79 7.97 10.35 -12.21
CA ALA A 79 9.05 10.44 -13.20
C ALA A 79 9.81 9.10 -13.31
N ARG A 80 10.22 8.51 -12.17
CA ARG A 80 10.89 7.20 -12.14
C ARG A 80 9.99 6.06 -12.61
N ALA A 81 8.69 6.11 -12.32
CA ALA A 81 7.75 5.11 -12.83
C ALA A 81 7.74 5.11 -14.37
N ARG A 82 7.68 6.31 -14.98
CA ARG A 82 7.73 6.47 -16.46
C ARG A 82 9.05 6.05 -17.08
N GLU A 83 10.17 6.31 -16.41
CA GLU A 83 11.50 5.86 -16.85
C GLU A 83 11.61 4.32 -16.87
N ARG A 84 11.03 3.66 -15.85
CA ARG A 84 11.08 2.19 -15.70
C ARG A 84 10.07 1.46 -16.58
N ASP A 85 8.97 2.10 -16.88
CA ASP A 85 7.89 1.57 -17.71
C ASP A 85 7.37 2.65 -18.66
N PRO A 86 8.13 2.92 -19.77
CA PRO A 86 7.74 3.94 -20.75
C PRO A 86 6.42 3.65 -21.46
N SER A 87 5.95 2.41 -21.42
CA SER A 87 4.67 2.00 -22.02
C SER A 87 3.50 2.11 -21.04
N GLY A 88 3.78 2.37 -19.75
CA GLY A 88 2.76 2.51 -18.71
C GLY A 88 2.15 3.90 -18.68
N GLU A 89 0.96 3.97 -18.11
CA GLU A 89 0.25 5.23 -17.87
C GLU A 89 0.40 5.63 -16.40
N TYR A 90 1.03 6.80 -16.16
CA TYR A 90 1.34 7.31 -14.82
C TYR A 90 1.03 8.80 -14.72
N HIS A 91 0.31 9.22 -13.66
CA HIS A 91 -0.05 10.62 -13.46
C HIS A 91 0.33 11.12 -12.06
N VAL A 92 0.78 12.37 -12.00
CA VAL A 92 0.86 13.10 -10.73
C VAL A 92 -0.53 13.63 -10.41
N VAL A 93 -1.07 13.22 -9.27
CA VAL A 93 -2.41 13.63 -8.85
C VAL A 93 -2.33 14.16 -7.41
N PRO A 94 -2.67 15.45 -7.21
CA PRO A 94 -2.74 16.01 -5.87
C PRO A 94 -3.68 15.22 -4.96
N VAL A 95 -3.42 15.29 -3.66
CA VAL A 95 -4.21 14.57 -2.66
C VAL A 95 -5.70 14.92 -2.80
N ALA A 96 -6.51 13.85 -2.92
CA ALA A 96 -7.99 13.94 -2.98
C ALA A 96 -8.60 14.59 -4.23
N GLU A 97 -7.84 14.81 -5.30
CA GLU A 97 -8.40 15.24 -6.59
C GLU A 97 -9.03 14.06 -7.37
N PHE A 98 -9.98 13.37 -6.73
CA PHE A 98 -10.67 12.22 -7.32
C PHE A 98 -11.60 12.58 -8.48
N ASP A 99 -11.99 13.85 -8.59
CA ASP A 99 -12.88 14.32 -9.66
C ASP A 99 -12.23 14.32 -11.05
N ARG A 100 -10.91 14.12 -11.13
CA ARG A 100 -10.18 13.88 -12.38
C ARG A 100 -10.49 12.52 -12.99
N PHE A 101 -11.01 11.59 -12.20
CA PHE A 101 -11.31 10.23 -12.64
C PHE A 101 -12.82 10.04 -12.76
N PRO A 102 -13.27 9.32 -13.80
CA PRO A 102 -14.68 9.02 -13.94
C PRO A 102 -15.16 8.13 -12.78
N ALA A 103 -16.32 8.47 -12.24
CA ALA A 103 -16.94 7.64 -11.20
C ALA A 103 -17.32 6.26 -11.76
N GLU A 104 -17.26 5.25 -10.91
CA GLU A 104 -17.69 3.87 -11.21
C GLU A 104 -16.98 3.24 -12.43
N ALA A 105 -15.75 3.70 -12.74
CA ALA A 105 -15.04 3.30 -13.95
C ALA A 105 -14.05 2.16 -13.75
N TYR A 106 -13.68 1.84 -12.50
CA TYR A 106 -12.63 0.88 -12.22
C TYR A 106 -13.20 -0.42 -11.63
N SER A 107 -12.73 -1.54 -12.16
CA SER A 107 -13.00 -2.87 -11.60
C SER A 107 -12.15 -3.11 -10.35
N LEU A 108 -10.97 -2.50 -10.31
CA LEU A 108 -10.00 -2.59 -9.21
C LEU A 108 -9.40 -1.22 -8.90
N VAL A 109 -9.32 -0.89 -7.62
CA VAL A 109 -8.36 0.10 -7.11
C VAL A 109 -7.41 -0.67 -6.20
N LEU A 110 -6.12 -0.71 -6.55
CA LEU A 110 -5.06 -1.23 -5.69
C LEU A 110 -4.43 -0.07 -4.93
N SER A 111 -4.12 -0.27 -3.67
CA SER A 111 -3.26 0.63 -2.89
C SER A 111 -2.31 -0.21 -2.05
N ALA A 112 -1.01 -0.13 -2.34
CA ALA A 112 0.02 -0.87 -1.65
C ALA A 112 0.90 0.07 -0.82
N PHE A 113 0.82 -0.07 0.52
CA PHE A 113 1.59 0.67 1.54
C PHE A 113 1.34 2.18 1.60
N THR A 114 0.51 2.75 0.74
CA THR A 114 0.23 4.20 0.69
C THR A 114 -0.40 4.70 1.98
N PHE A 115 -1.29 3.90 2.57
CA PHE A 115 -2.01 4.30 3.77
C PHE A 115 -1.17 4.24 5.06
N ASP A 116 -0.01 3.62 5.04
CA ASP A 116 0.92 3.62 6.18
C ASP A 116 1.48 5.02 6.47
N ASN A 117 1.47 5.89 5.45
CA ASN A 117 1.89 7.29 5.53
C ASN A 117 0.75 8.29 5.82
N VAL A 118 -0.47 7.84 6.06
CA VAL A 118 -1.63 8.71 6.33
C VAL A 118 -1.98 8.70 7.81
N ALA A 119 -1.62 9.77 8.53
CA ALA A 119 -1.65 9.81 9.98
C ALA A 119 -3.05 9.88 10.62
N THR A 120 -4.06 10.46 9.95
CA THR A 120 -5.33 10.74 10.62
C THR A 120 -6.51 9.92 10.09
N THR A 121 -7.38 9.49 11.01
CA THR A 121 -8.64 8.82 10.66
C THR A 121 -9.46 9.61 9.66
N ALA A 122 -9.62 10.92 9.88
CA ALA A 122 -10.42 11.78 9.00
C ALA A 122 -9.88 11.76 7.55
N ARG A 123 -8.55 11.83 7.39
CA ARG A 123 -7.91 11.80 6.08
C ARG A 123 -8.04 10.43 5.40
N LYS A 124 -7.84 9.33 6.15
CA LYS A 124 -8.06 7.98 5.62
C LYS A 124 -9.52 7.80 5.16
N VAL A 125 -10.50 8.20 5.98
CA VAL A 125 -11.92 8.12 5.63
C VAL A 125 -12.24 8.92 4.36
N MET A 126 -11.71 10.15 4.24
CA MET A 126 -11.89 10.97 3.04
C MET A 126 -11.32 10.29 1.79
N LEU A 127 -10.09 9.74 1.90
CA LEU A 127 -9.43 9.06 0.77
C LEU A 127 -10.19 7.79 0.37
N PHE A 128 -10.52 6.90 1.32
CA PHE A 128 -11.27 5.67 1.02
C PHE A 128 -12.67 5.97 0.46
N ARG A 129 -13.34 7.03 0.93
CA ARG A 129 -14.62 7.48 0.33
C ARG A 129 -14.43 7.92 -1.12
N GLY A 130 -13.35 8.66 -1.41
CA GLY A 130 -12.99 9.05 -2.77
C GLY A 130 -12.74 7.83 -3.66
N LEU A 131 -11.91 6.88 -3.21
CA LEU A 131 -11.64 5.63 -3.93
C LEU A 131 -12.92 4.80 -4.13
N GLY A 132 -13.81 4.75 -3.14
CA GLY A 132 -15.11 4.08 -3.25
C GLY A 132 -16.01 4.64 -4.35
N ARG A 133 -15.88 5.94 -4.70
CA ARG A 133 -16.61 6.52 -5.84
C ARG A 133 -16.09 6.06 -7.19
N LEU A 134 -14.83 5.66 -7.26
CA LEU A 134 -14.16 5.28 -8.51
C LEU A 134 -14.45 3.84 -8.93
N ILE A 135 -14.69 2.95 -7.98
CA ILE A 135 -14.97 1.53 -8.28
C ILE A 135 -16.40 1.34 -8.80
N THR A 136 -16.54 0.42 -9.76
CA THR A 136 -17.83 0.02 -10.32
C THR A 136 -18.76 -0.47 -9.21
N ARG A 137 -19.98 0.06 -9.17
CA ARG A 137 -20.97 -0.29 -8.16
C ARG A 137 -21.24 -1.81 -8.13
N GLY A 138 -21.31 -2.41 -6.95
CA GLY A 138 -21.58 -3.82 -6.71
C GLY A 138 -20.41 -4.75 -7.04
N THR A 139 -19.68 -4.52 -8.14
CA THR A 139 -18.64 -5.45 -8.65
C THR A 139 -17.21 -4.98 -8.48
N GLY A 140 -16.98 -3.67 -8.41
CA GLY A 140 -15.64 -3.10 -8.23
C GLY A 140 -15.09 -3.34 -6.84
N ARG A 141 -13.78 -3.45 -6.72
CA ARG A 141 -13.08 -3.73 -5.46
C ARG A 141 -11.96 -2.73 -5.22
N ILE A 142 -11.76 -2.42 -3.95
CA ILE A 142 -10.52 -1.80 -3.48
C ILE A 142 -9.72 -2.91 -2.78
N VAL A 143 -8.48 -3.11 -3.18
CA VAL A 143 -7.52 -3.98 -2.49
C VAL A 143 -6.48 -3.08 -1.84
N SER A 144 -6.46 -3.07 -0.51
CA SER A 144 -5.55 -2.25 0.28
C SER A 144 -4.57 -3.13 1.02
N ILE A 145 -3.28 -2.97 0.72
CA ILE A 145 -2.17 -3.63 1.39
C ILE A 145 -1.55 -2.63 2.34
N VAL A 146 -1.47 -2.99 3.61
CA VAL A 146 -0.90 -2.14 4.67
C VAL A 146 -0.02 -2.95 5.61
N SER A 147 0.83 -2.28 6.32
CA SER A 147 1.61 -2.84 7.41
C SER A 147 0.71 -3.34 8.53
N SER A 148 1.01 -4.56 9.04
CA SER A 148 0.42 -5.01 10.30
C SER A 148 1.06 -4.25 11.47
N PRO A 149 0.39 -4.10 12.64
CA PRO A 149 1.01 -3.48 13.81
C PRO A 149 2.31 -4.17 14.23
N GLU A 150 2.38 -5.47 14.02
CA GLU A 150 3.48 -6.33 14.41
C GLU A 150 4.77 -6.02 13.64
N ILE A 151 4.67 -5.42 12.44
CA ILE A 151 5.85 -5.09 11.63
C ILE A 151 6.79 -4.13 12.35
N TYR A 152 6.23 -3.27 13.21
CA TYR A 152 6.99 -2.26 13.94
C TYR A 152 7.60 -2.75 15.26
N THR A 153 7.35 -4.02 15.64
CA THR A 153 7.76 -4.55 16.95
C THR A 153 8.55 -5.86 16.87
N HIS A 154 8.69 -6.42 15.67
CA HIS A 154 9.43 -7.65 15.38
C HIS A 154 10.52 -7.42 14.35
N GLU A 155 11.39 -8.41 14.18
CA GLU A 155 12.43 -8.42 13.16
C GLU A 155 11.96 -9.23 11.95
N TRP A 156 12.38 -8.83 10.76
CA TRP A 156 11.93 -9.37 9.50
C TRP A 156 13.09 -9.55 8.52
N ALA A 157 12.93 -10.36 7.51
CA ALA A 157 13.93 -10.51 6.44
C ALA A 157 14.25 -9.17 5.76
N SER A 158 13.24 -8.29 5.57
CA SER A 158 13.41 -6.98 4.93
C SER A 158 13.56 -5.81 5.90
N PHE A 159 13.35 -6.00 7.21
CA PHE A 159 13.26 -4.87 8.15
C PHE A 159 13.85 -5.16 9.52
N THR A 160 14.39 -4.12 10.16
CA THR A 160 14.74 -4.16 11.58
C THR A 160 14.10 -3.02 12.36
N THR A 161 13.66 -3.35 13.57
CA THR A 161 13.05 -2.43 14.54
C THR A 161 13.85 -2.29 15.82
N LYS A 162 15.05 -2.88 15.89
CA LYS A 162 15.88 -2.99 17.09
C LYS A 162 16.18 -1.67 17.78
N ASP A 163 16.34 -0.61 16.99
CA ASP A 163 16.71 0.72 17.47
C ASP A 163 15.48 1.55 17.89
N PHE A 164 14.26 0.99 17.80
CA PHE A 164 13.00 1.71 18.06
C PHE A 164 12.10 0.97 19.05
N PRO A 165 12.58 0.73 20.29
CA PRO A 165 11.78 0.00 21.30
C PRO A 165 10.48 0.76 21.67
N GLU A 166 10.44 2.09 21.45
CA GLU A 166 9.26 2.94 21.66
C GLU A 166 8.07 2.58 20.79
N ASN A 167 8.29 1.93 19.62
CA ASN A 167 7.20 1.48 18.76
C ASN A 167 6.19 0.58 19.50
N ARG A 168 6.64 -0.16 20.53
CA ARG A 168 5.78 -1.06 21.32
C ARG A 168 4.71 -0.33 22.13
N SER A 169 4.90 0.97 22.38
CA SER A 169 3.94 1.80 23.12
C SER A 169 3.11 2.71 22.21
N ALA A 170 3.25 2.57 20.89
CA ALA A 170 2.57 3.42 19.93
C ALA A 170 1.05 3.22 19.97
N SER A 171 0.33 4.33 19.89
CA SER A 171 -1.12 4.41 19.73
C SER A 171 -1.48 4.71 18.28
N VAL A 172 -2.74 4.48 17.90
CA VAL A 172 -3.23 4.75 16.54
C VAL A 172 -2.99 6.20 16.13
N GLY A 173 -2.26 6.38 15.04
CA GLY A 173 -1.86 7.68 14.48
C GLY A 173 -0.49 8.16 14.92
N ASP A 174 0.17 7.49 15.88
CA ASP A 174 1.54 7.81 16.28
C ASP A 174 2.53 7.45 15.18
N THR A 175 3.65 8.19 15.13
CA THR A 175 4.76 7.87 14.24
C THR A 175 5.54 6.68 14.80
N VAL A 176 5.77 5.69 13.96
CA VAL A 176 6.64 4.53 14.21
C VAL A 176 7.78 4.49 13.21
N ARG A 177 8.88 3.82 13.55
CA ARG A 177 10.08 3.78 12.73
C ARG A 177 10.54 2.36 12.46
N ILE A 178 11.09 2.17 11.27
CA ILE A 178 11.63 0.91 10.80
C ILE A 178 12.80 1.18 9.85
N VAL A 179 13.80 0.31 9.82
CA VAL A 179 14.90 0.40 8.85
C VAL A 179 14.74 -0.70 7.81
N MET A 180 14.76 -0.34 6.54
CA MET A 180 14.76 -1.29 5.41
C MET A 180 16.15 -1.95 5.27
N LEU A 181 16.16 -3.28 5.11
CA LEU A 181 17.38 -4.08 4.94
C LEU A 181 17.68 -4.43 3.47
N ASP A 182 16.73 -4.26 2.58
CA ASP A 182 16.85 -4.61 1.15
C ASP A 182 17.46 -3.47 0.30
N VAL A 183 17.78 -2.32 0.91
CA VAL A 183 18.34 -1.14 0.23
C VAL A 183 19.59 -0.65 0.94
N GLU A 184 20.43 0.13 0.24
CA GLU A 184 21.63 0.73 0.83
C GLU A 184 21.31 1.86 1.83
N ASP A 185 20.22 2.61 1.58
CA ASP A 185 19.76 3.68 2.49
C ASP A 185 19.20 3.09 3.77
N ARG A 186 20.00 3.15 4.85
CA ARG A 186 19.65 2.65 6.17
C ARG A 186 18.99 3.72 7.07
N ARG A 187 18.64 4.85 6.53
CA ARG A 187 17.88 5.87 7.29
C ARG A 187 16.52 5.33 7.64
N PRO A 188 16.02 5.58 8.86
CA PRO A 188 14.70 5.11 9.26
C PRO A 188 13.60 5.61 8.32
N VAL A 189 12.66 4.74 8.02
CA VAL A 189 11.38 5.09 7.42
C VAL A 189 10.41 5.39 8.56
N GLU A 190 9.64 6.46 8.43
CA GLU A 190 8.60 6.85 9.36
C GLU A 190 7.23 6.51 8.76
N ASP A 191 6.49 5.68 9.47
CA ASP A 191 5.12 5.32 9.16
C ASP A 191 4.18 5.75 10.29
N CYS A 192 2.89 5.62 10.08
CA CYS A 192 1.88 5.84 11.10
C CYS A 192 1.34 4.50 11.61
N PHE A 193 1.38 4.30 12.92
CA PHE A 193 0.86 3.09 13.56
C PHE A 193 -0.65 2.97 13.42
N TRP A 194 -1.14 1.85 12.90
CA TRP A 194 -2.57 1.56 12.74
C TRP A 194 -2.89 0.12 13.08
N THR A 195 -3.99 -0.09 13.82
CA THR A 195 -4.49 -1.42 14.15
C THR A 195 -5.55 -1.87 13.14
N ASP A 196 -5.80 -3.19 13.08
CA ASP A 196 -6.88 -3.77 12.27
C ASP A 196 -8.25 -3.15 12.64
N ALA A 197 -8.53 -2.98 13.92
CA ALA A 197 -9.79 -2.38 14.38
C ALA A 197 -9.94 -0.93 13.88
N ALA A 198 -8.86 -0.15 13.88
CA ALA A 198 -8.87 1.22 13.38
C ALA A 198 -9.09 1.29 11.87
N TYR A 199 -8.49 0.38 11.08
CA TYR A 199 -8.75 0.28 9.64
C TYR A 199 -10.20 -0.11 9.35
N ARG A 200 -10.77 -1.09 10.07
CA ARG A 200 -12.19 -1.48 9.93
C ARG A 200 -13.14 -0.30 10.21
N ASP A 201 -12.86 0.51 11.24
CA ASP A 201 -13.64 1.72 11.51
C ASP A 201 -13.54 2.75 10.37
N VAL A 202 -12.34 2.94 9.81
CA VAL A 202 -12.13 3.80 8.64
C VAL A 202 -12.98 3.35 7.45
N TYR A 203 -12.95 2.06 7.11
CA TYR A 203 -13.70 1.52 5.96
C TYR A 203 -15.20 1.71 6.16
N ARG A 204 -15.74 1.34 7.31
CA ARG A 204 -17.15 1.53 7.66
C ARG A 204 -17.57 3.01 7.55
N ARG A 205 -16.75 3.94 8.08
CA ARG A 205 -17.03 5.40 8.01
C ARG A 205 -16.88 5.95 6.59
N ALA A 206 -16.12 5.30 5.73
CA ALA A 206 -16.00 5.64 4.32
C ALA A 206 -17.17 5.12 3.47
N GLY A 207 -18.05 4.29 4.03
CA GLY A 207 -19.15 3.65 3.31
C GLY A 207 -18.69 2.46 2.47
N LEU A 208 -17.69 1.73 2.98
CA LEU A 208 -17.13 0.54 2.35
C LEU A 208 -17.34 -0.67 3.26
N ASP A 209 -17.71 -1.81 2.64
CA ASP A 209 -17.75 -3.11 3.28
C ASP A 209 -16.39 -3.79 3.19
N LEU A 210 -15.93 -4.34 4.31
CA LEU A 210 -14.81 -5.27 4.32
C LEU A 210 -15.33 -6.67 3.96
N LEU A 211 -15.02 -7.10 2.74
CA LEU A 211 -15.44 -8.41 2.20
C LEU A 211 -14.54 -9.54 2.70
N GLN A 212 -13.21 -9.30 2.70
CA GLN A 212 -12.21 -10.27 3.13
C GLN A 212 -10.96 -9.56 3.65
N ALA A 213 -10.25 -10.24 4.56
CA ALA A 213 -8.93 -9.81 5.05
C ALA A 213 -7.98 -11.02 5.02
N TYR A 214 -6.79 -10.79 4.46
CA TYR A 214 -5.74 -11.80 4.38
C TYR A 214 -4.54 -11.36 5.23
N ARG A 215 -3.84 -12.36 5.80
CA ARG A 215 -2.64 -12.21 6.61
C ARG A 215 -1.60 -13.22 6.11
N PRO A 216 -0.87 -12.92 5.01
CA PRO A 216 0.06 -13.88 4.41
C PRO A 216 1.22 -14.18 5.34
N LEU A 217 1.49 -15.46 5.54
CA LEU A 217 2.65 -15.97 6.27
C LEU A 217 3.67 -16.55 5.28
N GLY A 218 4.94 -16.50 5.66
CA GLY A 218 5.99 -17.23 4.99
C GLY A 218 5.83 -18.74 5.18
N SER A 219 6.42 -19.51 4.28
CA SER A 219 6.47 -20.96 4.31
C SER A 219 7.92 -21.43 4.16
N ASP A 220 8.25 -22.58 4.76
CA ASP A 220 9.57 -23.22 4.60
C ASP A 220 9.87 -23.61 3.14
N THR A 221 8.85 -23.58 2.27
CA THR A 221 8.99 -23.82 0.83
C THR A 221 9.27 -22.56 0.01
N ASP A 222 9.16 -21.38 0.61
CA ASP A 222 9.49 -20.11 -0.05
C ASP A 222 11.01 -19.98 -0.20
N PRO A 223 11.53 -19.27 -1.23
CA PRO A 223 12.96 -19.18 -1.48
C PRO A 223 13.67 -18.12 -0.62
N TYR A 224 13.25 -17.90 0.61
CA TYR A 224 13.74 -16.84 1.48
C TYR A 224 14.04 -17.35 2.89
N ASP A 225 15.06 -16.77 3.53
CA ASP A 225 15.40 -17.02 4.93
C ASP A 225 14.54 -16.13 5.84
N TRP A 226 13.37 -16.67 6.24
CA TRP A 226 12.41 -15.96 7.07
C TRP A 226 12.94 -15.75 8.50
N VAL A 227 12.51 -14.64 9.12
CA VAL A 227 12.81 -14.31 10.53
C VAL A 227 11.56 -14.51 11.39
N SER A 228 10.55 -13.65 11.25
CA SER A 228 9.27 -13.78 11.98
C SER A 228 8.11 -14.17 11.04
N GLU A 229 8.33 -14.12 9.74
CA GLU A 229 7.28 -14.19 8.71
C GLU A 229 6.52 -15.52 8.69
N THR A 230 7.11 -16.61 9.17
CA THR A 230 6.44 -17.93 9.23
C THR A 230 5.39 -18.03 10.34
N THR A 231 5.46 -17.14 11.34
CA THR A 231 4.58 -17.17 12.51
C THR A 231 3.73 -15.91 12.68
N ILE A 232 4.20 -14.79 12.15
CA ILE A 232 3.56 -13.49 12.27
C ILE A 232 3.44 -12.88 10.86
N ALA A 233 2.25 -12.40 10.51
CA ALA A 233 2.03 -11.77 9.22
C ALA A 233 2.52 -10.30 9.23
N PRO A 234 3.48 -9.92 8.37
CA PRO A 234 3.95 -8.54 8.28
C PRO A 234 2.92 -7.61 7.66
N TRP A 235 2.03 -8.14 6.85
CA TRP A 235 1.08 -7.39 6.05
C TRP A 235 -0.37 -7.79 6.30
N ALA A 236 -1.26 -6.82 6.09
CA ALA A 236 -2.68 -7.02 5.98
C ALA A 236 -3.15 -6.65 4.56
N ILE A 237 -3.90 -7.53 3.92
CA ILE A 237 -4.52 -7.29 2.63
C ILE A 237 -6.04 -7.26 2.85
N TYR A 238 -6.65 -6.11 2.65
CA TYR A 238 -8.08 -5.91 2.79
C TYR A 238 -8.74 -5.82 1.42
N VAL A 239 -9.78 -6.61 1.20
CA VAL A 239 -10.64 -6.52 0.03
C VAL A 239 -11.92 -5.83 0.43
N LEU A 240 -12.18 -4.69 -0.19
CA LEU A 240 -13.31 -3.82 0.13
C LEU A 240 -14.25 -3.72 -1.06
N GLY A 241 -15.55 -3.64 -0.78
CA GLY A 241 -16.59 -3.32 -1.74
C GLY A 241 -17.33 -2.05 -1.34
N ARG A 242 -18.10 -1.50 -2.26
CA ARG A 242 -19.01 -0.40 -1.96
C ARG A 242 -20.34 -0.97 -1.50
N LEU A 243 -20.87 -0.45 -0.39
CA LEU A 243 -22.24 -0.69 0.05
C LEU A 243 -23.25 -0.35 -1.07
N GLU A 244 -24.27 -1.18 -1.25
CA GLU A 244 -25.39 -0.92 -2.15
C GLU A 244 -26.26 0.23 -1.63
#